data_aeb217126c521aa96c4c9f3a1a02f4b7
#
_entry.id   aeb217126c521aa96c4c9f3a1a02f4b7
#
_cell.length_a   1.000
_cell.length_b   1.000
_cell.length_c   1.000
_cell.angle_alpha   90.00
_cell.angle_beta   90.00
_cell.angle_gamma   90.00
#
_symmetry.space_group_name_H-M   'P 1'
#
loop_
_entity.id
_entity.type
_entity.pdbx_description
1 polymer ?
#
loop_
_entity_poly.entity_id
_entity_poly.type
_entity_poly.pdbx_seq_one_letter_code
_entity_poly.pdbx_strand_id
1 'polypeptide(L)'
;MPTVVCIGTFDTKGREYHYVKNCLEEAGVSPLMVDFGVLGDPPFQPGIGAKEVALAGGTELASLREDSKKEEARAKALDKMTTGLKQILKDLVREDRCDAVFGLGGSGGTSVISSVMQTLPLGVPKLLLSTMASGDVSPYIGTKDICIMYSVTDIAGLNRISHPILRNAAFGIAGMAKGRSEERRVGKE
;
A
#
# COMPACT_ATOMS: atom_id res chain seq x y z
N MET A 1 -15.84 -12.02 -1.92
CA MET A 1 -14.81 -11.95 -0.87
C MET A 1 -14.26 -10.53 -0.89
N PRO A 2 -14.14 -9.85 0.27
CA PRO A 2 -13.63 -8.47 0.30
C PRO A 2 -12.21 -8.38 -0.25
N THR A 3 -11.89 -7.29 -0.95
CA THR A 3 -10.57 -7.06 -1.54
C THR A 3 -9.79 -6.03 -0.73
N VAL A 4 -8.60 -6.41 -0.26
CA VAL A 4 -7.62 -5.49 0.35
C VAL A 4 -6.55 -5.16 -0.69
N VAL A 5 -6.47 -3.90 -1.10
CA VAL A 5 -5.44 -3.42 -2.02
C VAL A 5 -4.16 -3.13 -1.22
N CYS A 6 -3.10 -3.88 -1.48
CA CYS A 6 -1.80 -3.74 -0.83
C CYS A 6 -0.85 -2.98 -1.74
N ILE A 7 -0.48 -1.75 -1.37
CA ILE A 7 0.42 -0.89 -2.15
C ILE A 7 1.81 -0.84 -1.52
N GLY A 8 2.86 -1.06 -2.30
CA GLY A 8 4.22 -1.07 -1.78
C GLY A 8 5.32 -1.17 -2.83
N THR A 9 6.57 -1.05 -2.38
CA THR A 9 7.76 -1.29 -3.18
C THR A 9 8.21 -2.74 -3.00
N PHE A 10 7.78 -3.62 -3.88
CA PHE A 10 8.00 -5.06 -3.71
C PHE A 10 9.41 -5.50 -4.09
N ASP A 11 10.15 -4.68 -4.80
CA ASP A 11 11.58 -4.85 -5.05
C ASP A 11 12.42 -4.79 -3.76
N THR A 12 11.99 -4.00 -2.77
CA THR A 12 12.70 -3.80 -1.50
C THR A 12 12.03 -4.44 -0.29
N LYS A 13 10.70 -4.57 -0.31
CA LYS A 13 9.87 -5.09 0.80
C LYS A 13 9.03 -6.31 0.40
N GLY A 14 9.42 -6.99 -0.67
CA GLY A 14 8.64 -8.10 -1.22
C GLY A 14 8.42 -9.26 -0.27
N ARG A 15 9.39 -9.57 0.60
CA ARG A 15 9.25 -10.65 1.60
C ARG A 15 8.18 -10.35 2.63
N GLU A 16 8.15 -9.12 3.13
CA GLU A 16 7.17 -8.63 4.10
C GLU A 16 5.77 -8.59 3.48
N TYR A 17 5.65 -8.08 2.26
CA TYR A 17 4.38 -8.07 1.52
C TYR A 17 3.89 -9.47 1.18
N HIS A 18 4.78 -10.39 0.84
CA HIS A 18 4.39 -11.78 0.61
C HIS A 18 3.84 -12.44 1.89
N TYR A 19 4.45 -12.16 3.02
CA TYR A 19 3.95 -12.64 4.32
C TYR A 19 2.58 -12.02 4.66
N VAL A 20 2.42 -10.70 4.48
CA VAL A 20 1.12 -10.01 4.66
C VAL A 20 0.05 -10.58 3.73
N LYS A 21 0.40 -10.84 2.46
CA LYS A 21 -0.51 -11.49 1.50
C LYS A 21 -1.06 -12.81 2.06
N ASN A 22 -0.19 -13.68 2.55
CA ASN A 22 -0.61 -14.97 3.12
C ASN A 22 -1.49 -14.80 4.37
N CYS A 23 -1.19 -13.82 5.24
CA CYS A 23 -2.02 -13.49 6.40
C CYS A 23 -3.41 -12.99 5.99
N LEU A 24 -3.52 -12.20 4.93
CA LEU A 24 -4.81 -11.69 4.41
C LEU A 24 -5.64 -12.83 3.82
N GLU A 25 -5.03 -13.73 3.06
CA GLU A 25 -5.69 -14.93 2.53
C GLU A 25 -6.19 -15.84 3.67
N GLU A 26 -5.37 -16.07 4.70
CA GLU A 26 -5.76 -16.78 5.93
C GLU A 26 -6.93 -16.09 6.64
N ALA A 27 -6.93 -14.76 6.66
CA ALA A 27 -8.02 -13.97 7.23
C ALA A 27 -9.29 -13.97 6.36
N GLY A 28 -9.33 -14.65 5.22
CA GLY A 28 -10.50 -14.79 4.36
C GLY A 28 -10.85 -13.51 3.58
N VAL A 29 -9.84 -12.77 3.14
CA VAL A 29 -9.97 -11.64 2.21
C VAL A 29 -9.07 -11.84 1.00
N SER A 30 -9.34 -11.15 -0.11
CA SER A 30 -8.56 -11.23 -1.34
C SER A 30 -7.53 -10.10 -1.39
N PRO A 31 -6.22 -10.37 -1.31
CA PRO A 31 -5.20 -9.34 -1.47
C PRO A 31 -4.97 -9.02 -2.94
N LEU A 32 -5.13 -7.75 -3.33
CA LEU A 32 -4.69 -7.21 -4.62
C LEU A 32 -3.36 -6.48 -4.42
N MET A 33 -2.28 -7.09 -4.90
CA MET A 33 -0.91 -6.60 -4.74
C MET A 33 -0.59 -5.58 -5.83
N VAL A 34 -0.25 -4.33 -5.45
CA VAL A 34 0.08 -3.22 -6.36
C VAL A 34 1.50 -2.76 -6.07
N ASP A 35 2.40 -2.99 -7.04
CA ASP A 35 3.82 -2.65 -6.93
C ASP A 35 4.12 -1.26 -7.52
N PHE A 36 4.84 -0.43 -6.77
CA PHE A 36 5.39 0.83 -7.26
C PHE A 36 6.92 0.92 -7.11
N GLY A 37 7.60 -0.21 -6.96
CA GLY A 37 9.05 -0.29 -6.90
C GLY A 37 9.71 0.11 -8.21
N VAL A 38 10.79 0.89 -8.15
CA VAL A 38 11.53 1.35 -9.32
C VAL A 38 12.99 0.87 -9.36
N LEU A 39 13.46 0.21 -8.29
CA LEU A 39 14.86 -0.18 -8.16
C LEU A 39 15.17 -1.56 -8.73
N GLY A 40 14.18 -2.45 -8.80
CA GLY A 40 14.37 -3.83 -9.22
C GLY A 40 13.05 -4.53 -9.54
N ASP A 41 13.12 -5.84 -9.71
CA ASP A 41 11.93 -6.66 -9.94
C ASP A 41 11.46 -7.28 -8.60
N PRO A 42 10.15 -7.42 -8.41
CA PRO A 42 9.58 -8.03 -7.22
C PRO A 42 9.87 -9.55 -7.17
N PRO A 43 9.98 -10.16 -5.97
CA PRO A 43 10.22 -11.59 -5.82
C PRO A 43 8.99 -12.46 -6.12
N PHE A 44 7.83 -11.86 -6.41
CA PHE A 44 6.59 -12.52 -6.81
C PHE A 44 5.82 -11.65 -7.81
N GLN A 45 4.92 -12.26 -8.55
CA GLN A 45 4.08 -11.55 -9.54
C GLN A 45 3.02 -10.71 -8.82
N PRO A 46 3.03 -9.36 -8.93
CA PRO A 46 1.95 -8.52 -8.42
C PRO A 46 0.69 -8.63 -9.31
N GLY A 47 -0.46 -8.25 -8.75
CA GLY A 47 -1.69 -8.12 -9.53
C GLY A 47 -1.69 -6.89 -10.43
N ILE A 48 -1.03 -5.80 -9.99
CA ILE A 48 -0.74 -4.60 -10.78
C ILE A 48 0.74 -4.29 -10.58
N GLY A 49 1.51 -4.33 -11.66
CA GLY A 49 2.95 -4.16 -11.62
C GLY A 49 3.41 -2.71 -11.73
N ALA A 50 4.67 -2.46 -11.38
CA ALA A 50 5.28 -1.13 -11.44
C ALA A 50 5.22 -0.49 -12.84
N LYS A 51 5.23 -1.31 -13.91
CA LYS A 51 5.06 -0.83 -15.28
C LYS A 51 3.68 -0.20 -15.50
N GLU A 52 2.63 -0.83 -15.01
CA GLU A 52 1.26 -0.31 -15.13
C GLU A 52 1.08 0.96 -14.29
N VAL A 53 1.68 0.99 -13.10
CA VAL A 53 1.69 2.20 -12.24
C VAL A 53 2.43 3.35 -12.91
N ALA A 54 3.60 3.12 -13.52
CA ALA A 54 4.35 4.13 -14.26
C ALA A 54 3.55 4.68 -15.44
N LEU A 55 2.92 3.82 -16.23
CA LEU A 55 2.06 4.22 -17.36
C LEU A 55 0.88 5.08 -16.90
N ALA A 56 0.21 4.71 -15.81
CA ALA A 56 -0.85 5.51 -15.21
C ALA A 56 -0.33 6.87 -14.69
N GLY A 57 0.95 6.97 -14.31
CA GLY A 57 1.65 8.20 -13.94
C GLY A 57 2.16 9.02 -15.13
N GLY A 58 1.87 8.59 -16.37
CA GLY A 58 2.25 9.29 -17.59
C GLY A 58 3.74 9.13 -17.96
N THR A 59 4.34 7.98 -17.65
CA THR A 59 5.75 7.69 -17.94
C THR A 59 5.99 6.19 -18.16
N GLU A 60 7.17 5.84 -18.61
CA GLU A 60 7.61 4.45 -18.72
C GLU A 60 8.52 4.06 -17.55
N LEU A 61 8.36 2.84 -17.03
CA LEU A 61 9.18 2.35 -15.92
C LEU A 61 10.67 2.32 -16.27
N ALA A 62 11.03 1.99 -17.52
CA ALA A 62 12.40 1.95 -17.99
C ALA A 62 13.09 3.31 -17.82
N SER A 63 12.43 4.40 -18.21
CA SER A 63 12.95 5.77 -18.03
C SER A 63 13.17 6.11 -16.56
N LEU A 64 12.24 5.72 -15.68
CA LEU A 64 12.38 5.96 -14.24
C LEU A 64 13.54 5.19 -13.62
N ARG A 65 13.82 3.97 -14.10
CA ARG A 65 14.95 3.13 -13.64
C ARG A 65 16.31 3.69 -14.09
N GLU A 66 16.40 4.22 -15.30
CA GLU A 66 17.62 4.87 -15.80
C GLU A 66 17.95 6.14 -15.02
N ASP A 67 16.94 6.96 -14.78
CA ASP A 67 17.07 8.21 -14.05
C ASP A 67 17.34 8.02 -12.54
N SER A 68 16.89 6.93 -11.93
CA SER A 68 16.94 6.69 -10.47
C SER A 68 18.34 6.64 -9.85
N LYS A 69 19.40 6.69 -10.65
CA LYS A 69 20.78 6.72 -10.20
C LYS A 69 21.20 8.08 -9.57
N LYS A 70 20.41 9.13 -9.75
CA LYS A 70 20.61 10.47 -9.18
C LYS A 70 19.51 10.77 -8.17
N GLU A 71 19.84 11.43 -7.05
CA GLU A 71 18.90 11.69 -5.95
C GLU A 71 17.69 12.54 -6.37
N GLU A 72 17.92 13.60 -7.18
CA GLU A 72 16.86 14.43 -7.73
C GLU A 72 15.92 13.66 -8.67
N ALA A 73 16.46 12.76 -9.45
CA ALA A 73 15.70 11.92 -10.36
C ALA A 73 14.87 10.86 -9.61
N ARG A 74 15.37 10.37 -8.46
CA ARG A 74 14.63 9.47 -7.59
C ARG A 74 13.36 10.12 -7.01
N ALA A 75 13.44 11.40 -6.61
CA ALA A 75 12.28 12.14 -6.14
C ALA A 75 11.22 12.29 -7.26
N LYS A 76 11.64 12.63 -8.48
CA LYS A 76 10.75 12.71 -9.65
C LYS A 76 10.13 11.36 -10.01
N ALA A 77 10.90 10.27 -9.91
CA ALA A 77 10.39 8.93 -10.15
C ALA A 77 9.28 8.57 -9.14
N LEU A 78 9.51 8.84 -7.85
CA LEU A 78 8.50 8.62 -6.82
C LEU A 78 7.24 9.47 -7.02
N ASP A 79 7.37 10.71 -7.48
CA ASP A 79 6.23 11.59 -7.79
C ASP A 79 5.37 11.02 -8.93
N LYS A 80 6.01 10.54 -10.01
CA LYS A 80 5.31 9.87 -11.11
C LYS A 80 4.61 8.58 -10.67
N MET A 81 5.29 7.74 -9.88
CA MET A 81 4.69 6.53 -9.33
C MET A 81 3.54 6.85 -8.38
N THR A 82 3.67 7.90 -7.57
CA THR A 82 2.60 8.39 -6.68
C THR A 82 1.38 8.83 -7.48
N THR A 83 1.59 9.55 -8.58
CA THR A 83 0.51 10.00 -9.49
C THR A 83 -0.23 8.80 -10.08
N GLY A 84 0.50 7.79 -10.57
CA GLY A 84 -0.07 6.57 -11.11
C GLY A 84 -0.85 5.77 -10.07
N LEU A 85 -0.30 5.61 -8.86
CA LEU A 85 -0.99 4.96 -7.75
C LEU A 85 -2.31 5.67 -7.40
N LYS A 86 -2.31 7.00 -7.31
CA LYS A 86 -3.52 7.79 -7.02
C LYS A 86 -4.61 7.53 -8.05
N GLN A 87 -4.25 7.45 -9.34
CA GLN A 87 -5.19 7.15 -10.41
C GLN A 87 -5.74 5.73 -10.27
N ILE A 88 -4.87 4.74 -10.15
CA ILE A 88 -5.25 3.32 -10.02
C ILE A 88 -6.16 3.09 -8.81
N LEU A 89 -5.78 3.61 -7.63
CA LEU A 89 -6.60 3.42 -6.43
C LEU A 89 -7.98 4.07 -6.53
N LYS A 90 -8.07 5.28 -7.14
CA LYS A 90 -9.35 5.93 -7.39
C LYS A 90 -10.24 5.10 -8.30
N ASP A 91 -9.68 4.53 -9.35
CA ASP A 91 -10.41 3.67 -10.28
C ASP A 91 -10.89 2.38 -9.61
N LEU A 92 -10.02 1.70 -8.84
CA LEU A 92 -10.39 0.51 -8.09
C LEU A 92 -11.52 0.76 -7.08
N VAL A 93 -11.51 1.92 -6.39
CA VAL A 93 -12.59 2.30 -5.47
C VAL A 93 -13.88 2.59 -6.21
N ARG A 94 -13.81 3.32 -7.33
CA ARG A 94 -14.98 3.64 -8.17
C ARG A 94 -15.63 2.39 -8.78
N GLU A 95 -14.82 1.39 -9.10
CA GLU A 95 -15.24 0.11 -9.69
C GLU A 95 -15.68 -0.93 -8.64
N ASP A 96 -15.79 -0.55 -7.37
CA ASP A 96 -16.10 -1.47 -6.25
C ASP A 96 -15.11 -2.65 -6.10
N ARG A 97 -13.86 -2.47 -6.52
CA ARG A 97 -12.77 -3.45 -6.47
C ARG A 97 -11.78 -3.22 -5.33
N CYS A 98 -12.08 -2.31 -4.42
CA CYS A 98 -11.26 -1.98 -3.26
C CYS A 98 -12.14 -1.83 -2.02
N ASP A 99 -12.08 -2.79 -1.10
CA ASP A 99 -12.78 -2.73 0.18
C ASP A 99 -11.94 -2.10 1.29
N ALA A 100 -10.61 -2.17 1.19
CA ALA A 100 -9.67 -1.53 2.09
C ALA A 100 -8.31 -1.36 1.44
N VAL A 101 -7.49 -0.47 1.98
CA VAL A 101 -6.11 -0.23 1.50
C VAL A 101 -5.12 -0.49 2.63
N PHE A 102 -4.09 -1.27 2.32
CA PHE A 102 -2.97 -1.57 3.20
C PHE A 102 -1.66 -1.09 2.58
N GLY A 103 -0.76 -0.57 3.41
CA GLY A 103 0.61 -0.29 3.02
C GLY A 103 1.58 -0.43 4.18
N LEU A 104 2.84 -0.67 3.88
CA LEU A 104 3.92 -0.66 4.86
C LEU A 104 5.16 0.02 4.31
N GLY A 105 5.92 0.69 5.17
CA GLY A 105 7.15 1.35 4.74
C GLY A 105 7.95 2.06 5.81
N GLY A 106 9.18 2.39 5.45
CA GLY A 106 10.01 3.39 6.11
C GLY A 106 9.60 4.80 5.68
N SER A 107 10.45 5.81 5.86
CA SER A 107 10.13 7.22 5.59
C SER A 107 9.61 7.48 4.18
N GLY A 108 10.31 7.02 3.15
CA GLY A 108 9.91 7.23 1.75
C GLY A 108 8.61 6.49 1.39
N GLY A 109 8.48 5.21 1.79
CA GLY A 109 7.25 4.43 1.58
C GLY A 109 6.06 5.04 2.31
N THR A 110 6.24 5.46 3.56
CA THR A 110 5.20 6.13 4.35
C THR A 110 4.68 7.39 3.65
N SER A 111 5.58 8.25 3.15
CA SER A 111 5.20 9.48 2.45
C SER A 111 4.37 9.22 1.20
N VAL A 112 4.79 8.28 0.35
CA VAL A 112 4.05 7.92 -0.88
C VAL A 112 2.71 7.31 -0.53
N ILE A 113 2.70 6.28 0.32
CA ILE A 113 1.49 5.53 0.66
C ILE A 113 0.45 6.41 1.33
N SER A 114 0.86 7.24 2.31
CA SER A 114 -0.04 8.17 2.98
C SER A 114 -0.62 9.21 2.03
N SER A 115 0.21 9.77 1.14
CA SER A 115 -0.24 10.71 0.10
C SER A 115 -1.30 10.11 -0.84
N VAL A 116 -1.18 8.82 -1.16
CA VAL A 116 -2.19 8.08 -1.93
C VAL A 116 -3.46 7.87 -1.10
N MET A 117 -3.33 7.37 0.14
CA MET A 117 -4.45 7.14 1.05
C MET A 117 -5.27 8.41 1.33
N GLN A 118 -4.61 9.57 1.42
CA GLN A 118 -5.26 10.86 1.62
C GLN A 118 -6.18 11.27 0.45
N THR A 119 -6.00 10.73 -0.74
CA THR A 119 -6.88 11.03 -1.90
C THR A 119 -8.16 10.20 -1.92
N LEU A 120 -8.22 9.15 -1.11
CA LEU A 120 -9.37 8.24 -1.09
C LEU A 120 -10.53 8.81 -0.27
N PRO A 121 -11.78 8.39 -0.55
CA PRO A 121 -12.94 8.80 0.21
C PRO A 121 -12.84 8.42 1.70
N LEU A 122 -13.52 9.17 2.56
CA LEU A 122 -13.79 8.77 3.94
C LEU A 122 -14.60 7.47 3.95
N GLY A 123 -14.39 6.63 4.97
CA GLY A 123 -15.07 5.33 5.09
C GLY A 123 -14.44 4.19 4.27
N VAL A 124 -13.48 4.46 3.37
CA VAL A 124 -12.60 3.41 2.83
C VAL A 124 -11.55 3.09 3.88
N PRO A 125 -11.54 1.92 4.52
CA PRO A 125 -10.53 1.58 5.51
C PRO A 125 -9.11 1.67 4.97
N LYS A 126 -8.22 2.33 5.70
CA LYS A 126 -6.83 2.56 5.34
C LYS A 126 -5.94 2.24 6.53
N LEU A 127 -5.00 1.33 6.37
CA LEU A 127 -4.02 1.00 7.40
C LEU A 127 -2.61 1.10 6.83
N LEU A 128 -1.79 1.93 7.47
CA LEU A 128 -0.39 2.14 7.15
C LEU A 128 0.49 1.65 8.30
N LEU A 129 1.24 0.58 8.09
CA LEU A 129 2.27 0.12 9.01
C LEU A 129 3.57 0.86 8.73
N SER A 130 4.05 1.65 9.68
CA SER A 130 5.13 2.61 9.44
C SER A 130 6.18 2.64 10.54
N THR A 131 7.45 2.76 10.16
CA THR A 131 8.54 3.07 11.07
C THR A 131 8.46 4.49 11.61
N MET A 132 7.72 5.38 10.94
CA MET A 132 7.57 6.80 11.30
C MET A 132 6.49 7.04 12.36
N ALA A 133 5.71 6.01 12.72
CA ALA A 133 4.57 6.16 13.62
C ALA A 133 4.94 6.35 15.11
N SER A 134 6.23 6.36 15.42
CA SER A 134 6.73 6.76 16.76
C SER A 134 6.88 8.27 16.93
N GLY A 135 6.74 9.05 15.86
CA GLY A 135 6.87 10.51 15.86
C GLY A 135 5.56 11.22 15.53
N ASP A 136 5.67 12.45 15.01
CA ASP A 136 4.51 13.20 14.54
C ASP A 136 3.95 12.57 13.25
N VAL A 137 2.73 12.08 13.34
CA VAL A 137 2.01 11.43 12.24
C VAL A 137 1.03 12.36 11.51
N SER A 138 0.85 13.58 12.00
CA SER A 138 -0.11 14.55 11.43
C SER A 138 0.10 14.80 9.93
N PRO A 139 1.33 14.88 9.38
CA PRO A 139 1.53 15.06 7.95
C PRO A 139 1.04 13.87 7.11
N TYR A 140 1.05 12.66 7.70
CA TYR A 140 0.65 11.43 7.01
C TYR A 140 -0.86 11.16 7.08
N ILE A 141 -1.53 11.66 8.12
CA ILE A 141 -2.98 11.52 8.29
C ILE A 141 -3.72 12.64 7.57
N GLY A 142 -3.27 13.87 7.71
CA GLY A 142 -4.00 15.04 7.23
C GLY A 142 -5.39 15.13 7.85
N THR A 143 -6.43 15.21 7.03
CA THR A 143 -7.84 15.25 7.45
C THR A 143 -8.58 13.95 7.12
N LYS A 144 -7.87 12.81 7.05
CA LYS A 144 -8.42 11.53 6.62
C LYS A 144 -8.41 10.49 7.73
N ASP A 145 -9.30 9.52 7.61
CA ASP A 145 -9.49 8.38 8.48
C ASP A 145 -8.43 7.28 8.23
N ILE A 146 -7.15 7.63 8.37
CA ILE A 146 -6.02 6.72 8.19
C ILE A 146 -5.60 6.14 9.54
N CYS A 147 -5.63 4.82 9.67
CA CYS A 147 -5.03 4.12 10.80
C CYS A 147 -3.53 3.96 10.55
N ILE A 148 -2.69 4.51 11.42
CA ILE A 148 -1.24 4.31 11.37
C ILE A 148 -0.83 3.41 12.53
N MET A 149 -0.13 2.32 12.21
CA MET A 149 0.40 1.38 13.17
C MET A 149 1.92 1.44 13.19
N TYR A 150 2.52 1.48 14.38
CA TYR A 150 3.97 1.50 14.52
C TYR A 150 4.57 0.11 14.31
N SER A 151 5.61 0.04 13.48
CA SER A 151 6.31 -1.21 13.15
C SER A 151 7.26 -1.68 14.26
N VAL A 152 7.54 -0.83 15.26
CA VAL A 152 8.46 -1.05 16.39
C VAL A 152 9.92 -1.19 15.97
N THR A 153 10.18 -1.95 14.93
CA THR A 153 11.51 -2.13 14.32
C THR A 153 11.50 -1.65 12.88
N ASP A 154 12.68 -1.49 12.29
CA ASP A 154 12.77 -1.30 10.85
C ASP A 154 12.13 -2.47 10.10
N ILE A 155 11.51 -2.16 8.98
CA ILE A 155 10.88 -3.15 8.09
C ILE A 155 11.96 -3.64 7.11
N ALA A 156 12.83 -4.52 7.60
CA ALA A 156 13.96 -5.07 6.87
C ALA A 156 14.08 -6.58 7.13
N GLY A 157 13.26 -7.35 6.43
CA GLY A 157 13.15 -8.79 6.60
C GLY A 157 12.18 -9.22 7.71
N LEU A 158 11.88 -10.52 7.69
CA LEU A 158 11.00 -11.15 8.67
C LEU A 158 11.84 -11.63 9.87
N ASN A 159 11.42 -11.24 11.07
CA ASN A 159 12.08 -11.63 12.32
C ASN A 159 11.05 -11.83 13.43
N ARG A 160 11.53 -12.22 14.62
CA ARG A 160 10.68 -12.55 15.77
C ARG A 160 9.81 -11.37 16.26
N ILE A 161 10.19 -10.13 15.98
CA ILE A 161 9.43 -8.92 16.33
C ILE A 161 8.48 -8.53 15.18
N SER A 162 8.98 -8.47 13.94
CA SER A 162 8.18 -8.04 12.79
C SER A 162 7.04 -9.00 12.44
N HIS A 163 7.22 -10.31 12.64
CA HIS A 163 6.20 -11.32 12.34
C HIS A 163 4.84 -11.06 13.00
N PRO A 164 4.73 -10.96 14.37
CA PRO A 164 3.44 -10.72 15.01
C PRO A 164 2.86 -9.34 14.66
N ILE A 165 3.70 -8.32 14.44
CA ILE A 165 3.24 -6.97 14.11
C ILE A 165 2.63 -6.94 12.71
N LEU A 166 3.29 -7.52 11.71
CA LEU A 166 2.77 -7.65 10.34
C LEU A 166 1.47 -8.46 10.31
N ARG A 167 1.40 -9.55 11.08
CA ARG A 167 0.19 -10.37 11.21
C ARG A 167 -0.97 -9.56 11.81
N ASN A 168 -0.73 -8.84 12.91
CA ASN A 168 -1.75 -8.01 13.55
C ASN A 168 -2.28 -6.93 12.61
N ALA A 169 -1.39 -6.27 11.86
CA ALA A 169 -1.77 -5.28 10.86
C ALA A 169 -2.63 -5.89 9.73
N ALA A 170 -2.25 -7.07 9.22
CA ALA A 170 -2.99 -7.78 8.18
C ALA A 170 -4.38 -8.18 8.65
N PHE A 171 -4.51 -8.79 9.85
CA PHE A 171 -5.81 -9.17 10.41
C PHE A 171 -6.67 -7.95 10.77
N GLY A 172 -6.06 -6.85 11.23
CA GLY A 172 -6.76 -5.59 11.49
C GLY A 172 -7.43 -5.02 10.25
N ILE A 173 -6.68 -4.88 9.16
CA ILE A 173 -7.24 -4.36 7.90
C ILE A 173 -8.23 -5.34 7.26
N ALA A 174 -8.02 -6.65 7.40
CA ALA A 174 -8.96 -7.66 6.93
C ALA A 174 -10.32 -7.55 7.64
N GLY A 175 -10.32 -7.31 8.96
CA GLY A 175 -11.55 -7.05 9.73
C GLY A 175 -12.29 -5.80 9.26
N MET A 176 -11.56 -4.70 9.06
CA MET A 176 -12.12 -3.45 8.52
C MET A 176 -12.72 -3.64 7.11
N ALA A 177 -12.03 -4.39 6.23
CA ALA A 177 -12.51 -4.68 4.88
C ALA A 177 -13.83 -5.48 4.88
N LYS A 178 -13.94 -6.46 5.79
CA LYS A 178 -15.16 -7.25 5.95
C LYS A 178 -16.34 -6.38 6.39
N GLY A 179 -16.14 -5.55 7.43
CA GLY A 179 -17.19 -4.64 7.91
C GLY A 179 -17.71 -3.72 6.80
N ARG A 180 -16.82 -3.08 6.04
CA ARG A 180 -17.22 -2.23 4.91
C ARG A 180 -17.96 -3.00 3.81
N SER A 181 -17.50 -4.20 3.48
CA SER A 181 -18.15 -5.02 2.45
C SER A 181 -19.57 -5.41 2.86
N GLU A 182 -19.82 -5.67 4.14
CA GLU A 182 -21.14 -5.94 4.70
C GLU A 182 -22.05 -4.72 4.63
N GLU A 183 -21.58 -3.54 5.05
CA GLU A 183 -22.32 -2.27 4.97
C GLU A 183 -22.76 -1.96 3.53
N ARG A 184 -21.89 -2.17 2.53
CA ARG A 184 -22.24 -1.96 1.13
C ARG A 184 -23.29 -2.94 0.60
N ARG A 185 -23.36 -4.14 1.15
CA ARG A 185 -24.40 -5.12 0.78
C ARG A 185 -25.74 -4.71 1.34
N VAL A 186 -25.79 -4.33 2.62
CA VAL A 186 -27.02 -3.86 3.28
C VAL A 186 -27.54 -2.55 2.67
N GLY A 187 -26.67 -1.63 2.30
CA GLY A 187 -27.07 -0.35 1.69
C GLY A 187 -27.54 -0.44 0.23
N LYS A 188 -27.51 -1.63 -0.40
CA LYS A 188 -28.04 -1.88 -1.75
C LYS A 188 -29.37 -2.65 -1.75
N GLU A 189 -29.85 -3.08 -0.57
CA GLU A 189 -31.18 -3.66 -0.35
C GLU A 189 -32.19 -2.56 -0.01
#